data_c9a5026b0e065321e11af514810ea2d0
#
_entry.id   c9a5026b0e065321e11af514810ea2d0
#
_cell.length_a   1.000
_cell.length_b   1.000
_cell.length_c   1.000
_cell.angle_alpha   90.00
_cell.angle_beta   90.00
_cell.angle_gamma   90.00
#
_symmetry.space_group_name_H-M   'P 1'
#
loop_
_entity.id
_entity.type
_entity.pdbx_description
1 polymer ?
#
loop_
_entity_poly.entity_id
_entity_poly.type
_entity_poly.pdbx_seq_one_letter_code
_entity_poly.pdbx_strand_id
1 'polypeptide(L)'
;LFENLIKKKGNIISDATIRENKELKKISKNKNLNLKLIFDKKGIELISHRFEREKQILDIRFKNKRYNFALNLVGKIQIKNVLMAMIAAQNCGLKFENIIKVLKKLKSVEGRLEKIGNIKNNSKVILDYAHTPEALELALSNLREQFPEKKINLLFGCGGKRDEKKRPMMGKIAKKYSDKIYLTDDNPRNEAPSKIREDIKKGIKKIKVNE
;
A
#
# COMPACT_ATOMS: atom_id res chain seq x y z
N LEU A 1 -16.64 -2.68 -17.86
CA LEU A 1 -17.02 -3.78 -16.93
C LEU A 1 -17.60 -3.23 -15.63
N PHE A 2 -16.90 -2.35 -14.95
CA PHE A 2 -17.30 -1.77 -13.66
C PHE A 2 -18.64 -1.01 -13.75
N GLU A 3 -18.83 -0.22 -14.81
CA GLU A 3 -20.07 0.50 -15.06
C GLU A 3 -21.31 -0.40 -15.10
N ASN A 4 -21.20 -1.58 -15.68
CA ASN A 4 -22.31 -2.54 -15.81
C ASN A 4 -22.67 -3.25 -14.50
N LEU A 5 -21.74 -3.31 -13.54
CA LEU A 5 -21.95 -3.98 -12.26
C LEU A 5 -22.59 -3.08 -11.18
N ILE A 6 -22.51 -1.77 -11.34
CA ILE A 6 -23.03 -0.83 -10.35
C ILE A 6 -24.53 -0.62 -10.56
N LYS A 7 -25.31 -0.89 -9.51
CA LYS A 7 -26.76 -0.61 -9.49
C LYS A 7 -27.00 0.90 -9.50
N LYS A 8 -28.10 1.35 -10.15
CA LYS A 8 -28.57 2.74 -10.08
C LYS A 8 -28.73 3.16 -8.61
N LYS A 9 -28.41 4.41 -8.28
CA LYS A 9 -28.43 4.98 -6.92
C LYS A 9 -27.45 4.30 -5.93
N GLY A 10 -26.49 3.51 -6.43
CA GLY A 10 -25.46 2.89 -5.60
C GLY A 10 -24.46 3.89 -5.03
N ASN A 11 -23.68 3.45 -4.03
CA ASN A 11 -22.60 4.24 -3.45
C ASN A 11 -21.27 3.85 -4.08
N ILE A 12 -20.45 4.84 -4.42
CA ILE A 12 -19.05 4.68 -4.84
C ILE A 12 -18.18 5.46 -3.88
N ILE A 13 -17.08 4.83 -3.46
CA ILE A 13 -16.02 5.50 -2.71
C ILE A 13 -14.75 5.35 -3.51
N SER A 14 -14.07 6.46 -3.78
CA SER A 14 -12.86 6.45 -4.61
C SER A 14 -11.88 7.55 -4.18
N ASP A 15 -10.71 7.50 -4.79
CA ASP A 15 -9.64 8.48 -4.64
C ASP A 15 -9.73 9.54 -5.74
N ALA A 16 -9.79 10.82 -5.38
CA ALA A 16 -9.86 11.92 -6.36
C ALA A 16 -8.60 12.05 -7.22
N THR A 17 -7.48 11.46 -6.80
CA THR A 17 -6.19 11.55 -7.49
C THR A 17 -5.96 10.47 -8.55
N ILE A 18 -6.88 9.51 -8.70
CA ILE A 18 -6.74 8.47 -9.72
C ILE A 18 -6.94 9.04 -11.13
N ARG A 19 -6.26 8.44 -12.10
CA ARG A 19 -6.28 8.84 -13.51
C ARG A 19 -7.70 8.84 -14.07
N GLU A 20 -8.52 7.88 -13.70
CA GLU A 20 -9.87 7.64 -14.19
C GLU A 20 -10.95 8.49 -13.49
N ASN A 21 -10.56 9.42 -12.62
CA ASN A 21 -11.51 10.19 -11.80
C ASN A 21 -12.54 10.98 -12.63
N LYS A 22 -12.12 11.52 -13.79
CA LYS A 22 -13.03 12.23 -14.69
C LYS A 22 -14.12 11.32 -15.24
N GLU A 23 -13.75 10.12 -15.68
CA GLU A 23 -14.67 9.11 -16.19
C GLU A 23 -15.61 8.61 -15.09
N LEU A 24 -15.07 8.34 -13.91
CA LEU A 24 -15.84 7.91 -12.75
C LEU A 24 -16.92 8.95 -12.37
N LYS A 25 -16.61 10.25 -12.41
CA LYS A 25 -17.57 11.34 -12.20
C LYS A 25 -18.66 11.34 -13.25
N LYS A 26 -18.32 11.11 -14.53
CA LYS A 26 -19.31 11.01 -15.65
C LYS A 26 -20.26 9.84 -15.45
N ILE A 27 -19.73 8.64 -15.17
CA ILE A 27 -20.51 7.43 -14.88
C ILE A 27 -21.44 7.66 -13.68
N SER A 28 -20.92 8.27 -12.62
CA SER A 28 -21.69 8.57 -11.41
C SER A 28 -22.88 9.48 -11.67
N LYS A 29 -22.69 10.50 -12.49
CA LYS A 29 -23.77 11.42 -12.90
C LYS A 29 -24.83 10.69 -13.74
N ASN A 30 -24.42 9.93 -14.75
CA ASN A 30 -25.33 9.22 -15.66
C ASN A 30 -26.20 8.18 -14.95
N LYS A 31 -25.66 7.51 -13.93
CA LYS A 31 -26.36 6.48 -13.17
C LYS A 31 -26.97 6.98 -11.85
N ASN A 32 -26.88 8.27 -11.59
CA ASN A 32 -27.32 8.89 -10.33
C ASN A 32 -26.70 8.17 -9.10
N LEU A 33 -25.37 8.01 -9.12
CA LEU A 33 -24.62 7.33 -8.06
C LEU A 33 -24.17 8.35 -7.00
N ASN A 34 -24.12 7.91 -5.76
CA ASN A 34 -23.56 8.69 -4.65
C ASN A 34 -22.04 8.50 -4.62
N LEU A 35 -21.31 9.37 -5.33
CA LEU A 35 -19.85 9.34 -5.37
C LEU A 35 -19.25 10.14 -4.22
N LYS A 36 -18.49 9.47 -3.36
CA LYS A 36 -17.70 10.10 -2.29
C LYS A 36 -16.22 9.89 -2.56
N LEU A 37 -15.44 10.94 -2.44
CA LEU A 37 -14.01 10.94 -2.76
C LEU A 37 -13.17 11.20 -1.50
N ILE A 38 -12.04 10.51 -1.41
CA ILE A 38 -10.93 10.94 -0.54
C ILE A 38 -10.04 11.91 -1.31
N PHE A 39 -9.27 12.74 -0.60
CA PHE A 39 -8.43 13.81 -1.15
C PHE A 39 -9.23 14.85 -1.97
N ASP A 40 -10.46 15.10 -1.54
CA ASP A 40 -11.38 16.05 -2.16
C ASP A 40 -12.11 16.85 -1.07
N LYS A 41 -12.33 18.16 -1.32
CA LYS A 41 -12.99 19.08 -0.37
C LYS A 41 -14.44 18.69 -0.06
N LYS A 42 -15.13 18.04 -0.99
CA LYS A 42 -16.52 17.56 -0.81
C LYS A 42 -16.60 16.19 -0.11
N GLY A 43 -15.47 15.52 0.03
CA GLY A 43 -15.35 14.23 0.73
C GLY A 43 -14.47 14.35 1.97
N ILE A 44 -13.38 13.56 2.02
CA ILE A 44 -12.33 13.74 3.02
C ILE A 44 -11.15 14.46 2.36
N GLU A 45 -10.86 15.68 2.83
CA GLU A 45 -9.66 16.43 2.45
C GLU A 45 -8.51 16.07 3.39
N LEU A 46 -7.37 15.67 2.84
CA LEU A 46 -6.13 15.53 3.60
C LEU A 46 -5.44 16.90 3.64
N ILE A 47 -5.40 17.52 4.83
CA ILE A 47 -4.77 18.84 5.04
C ILE A 47 -3.26 18.66 5.19
N SER A 48 -2.82 17.72 6.02
CA SER A 48 -1.40 17.41 6.20
C SER A 48 -1.19 15.95 6.60
N HIS A 49 -0.01 15.45 6.27
CA HIS A 49 0.51 14.17 6.69
C HIS A 49 1.99 14.33 7.06
N ARG A 50 2.39 13.71 8.18
CA ARG A 50 3.79 13.59 8.56
C ARG A 50 4.05 12.27 9.26
N PHE A 51 5.29 11.82 9.18
CA PHE A 51 5.77 10.72 10.02
C PHE A 51 6.29 11.29 11.34
N GLU A 52 5.91 10.68 12.44
CA GLU A 52 6.39 11.01 13.76
C GLU A 52 6.78 9.72 14.49
N ARG A 53 8.08 9.50 14.64
CA ARG A 53 8.67 8.22 15.06
C ARG A 53 8.21 7.09 14.11
N GLU A 54 7.35 6.19 14.59
CA GLU A 54 6.82 5.05 13.81
C GLU A 54 5.38 5.24 13.34
N LYS A 55 4.77 6.36 13.71
CA LYS A 55 3.36 6.65 13.44
C LYS A 55 3.22 7.60 12.27
N GLN A 56 2.09 7.55 11.65
CA GLN A 56 1.63 8.52 10.67
C GLN A 56 0.64 9.46 11.36
N ILE A 57 0.93 10.76 11.38
CA ILE A 57 0.04 11.78 11.92
C ILE A 57 -0.69 12.42 10.75
N LEU A 58 -2.00 12.38 10.80
CA LEU A 58 -2.88 12.93 9.78
C LEU A 58 -3.73 14.05 10.35
N ASP A 59 -3.89 15.07 9.53
CA ASP A 59 -4.83 16.15 9.72
C ASP A 59 -5.78 16.17 8.52
N ILE A 60 -7.04 15.94 8.77
CA ILE A 60 -8.05 15.86 7.72
C ILE A 60 -9.22 16.80 8.00
N ARG A 61 -9.93 17.17 6.92
CA ARG A 61 -11.23 17.85 7.02
C ARG A 61 -12.32 16.97 6.45
N PHE A 62 -13.41 16.87 7.20
CA PHE A 62 -14.63 16.20 6.77
C PHE A 62 -15.86 16.98 7.23
N LYS A 63 -16.78 17.34 6.30
CA LYS A 63 -17.98 18.14 6.59
C LYS A 63 -17.67 19.40 7.43
N ASN A 64 -16.68 20.18 7.02
CA ASN A 64 -16.20 21.42 7.66
C ASN A 64 -15.60 21.25 9.07
N LYS A 65 -15.51 20.03 9.61
CA LYS A 65 -14.81 19.73 10.86
C LYS A 65 -13.41 19.22 10.58
N ARG A 66 -12.46 19.64 11.42
CA ARG A 66 -11.06 19.21 11.37
C ARG A 66 -10.83 18.10 12.39
N TYR A 67 -10.08 17.08 11.99
CA TYR A 67 -9.73 15.93 12.83
C TYR A 67 -8.24 15.65 12.71
N ASN A 68 -7.58 15.52 13.87
CA ASN A 68 -6.18 15.11 13.95
C ASN A 68 -6.11 13.75 14.65
N PHE A 69 -5.35 12.80 14.07
CA PHE A 69 -5.19 11.47 14.64
C PHE A 69 -3.90 10.81 14.16
N ALA A 70 -3.49 9.79 14.92
CA ALA A 70 -2.33 8.96 14.59
C ALA A 70 -2.77 7.58 14.08
N LEU A 71 -2.04 7.06 13.10
CA LEU A 71 -2.13 5.69 12.61
C LEU A 71 -0.86 4.93 12.94
N ASN A 72 -1.00 3.71 13.44
CA ASN A 72 0.11 2.79 13.69
C ASN A 72 0.38 1.85 12.50
N LEU A 73 -0.01 2.25 11.30
CA LEU A 73 0.15 1.48 10.07
C LEU A 73 1.43 1.88 9.35
N VAL A 74 2.08 0.90 8.73
CA VAL A 74 3.28 1.13 7.93
C VAL A 74 2.89 1.45 6.49
N GLY A 75 3.54 2.49 5.93
CA GLY A 75 3.38 2.90 4.54
C GLY A 75 2.24 3.90 4.31
N LYS A 76 2.56 4.96 3.57
CA LYS A 76 1.63 6.03 3.20
C LYS A 76 0.43 5.53 2.39
N ILE A 77 0.61 4.43 1.65
CA ILE A 77 -0.46 3.80 0.90
C ILE A 77 -1.64 3.39 1.78
N GLN A 78 -1.40 3.07 3.06
CA GLN A 78 -2.45 2.71 4.00
C GLN A 78 -3.40 3.88 4.32
N ILE A 79 -2.95 5.13 4.15
CA ILE A 79 -3.80 6.30 4.35
C ILE A 79 -5.02 6.25 3.43
N LYS A 80 -4.81 5.93 2.14
CA LYS A 80 -5.90 5.80 1.18
C LYS A 80 -6.92 4.75 1.62
N ASN A 81 -6.44 3.59 2.04
CA ASN A 81 -7.29 2.50 2.50
C ASN A 81 -8.11 2.91 3.73
N VAL A 82 -7.46 3.55 4.71
CA VAL A 82 -8.14 4.02 5.93
C VAL A 82 -9.18 5.09 5.60
N LEU A 83 -8.85 6.11 4.81
CA LEU A 83 -9.80 7.17 4.47
C LEU A 83 -11.02 6.63 3.70
N MET A 84 -10.82 5.70 2.76
CA MET A 84 -11.93 5.04 2.06
C MET A 84 -12.78 4.19 3.02
N ALA A 85 -12.15 3.44 3.93
CA ALA A 85 -12.85 2.65 4.94
C ALA A 85 -13.65 3.54 5.90
N MET A 86 -13.13 4.73 6.28
CA MET A 86 -13.85 5.71 7.11
C MET A 86 -15.13 6.19 6.43
N ILE A 87 -15.08 6.51 5.12
CA ILE A 87 -16.27 6.88 4.36
C ILE A 87 -17.25 5.72 4.29
N ALA A 88 -16.77 4.49 4.06
CA ALA A 88 -17.61 3.30 4.01
C ALA A 88 -18.35 3.08 5.34
N ALA A 89 -17.63 3.12 6.45
CA ALA A 89 -18.18 2.99 7.78
C ALA A 89 -19.23 4.10 8.10
N GLN A 90 -18.94 5.35 7.68
CA GLN A 90 -19.88 6.46 7.83
C GLN A 90 -21.15 6.24 6.97
N ASN A 91 -21.02 5.69 5.76
CA ASN A 91 -22.16 5.34 4.91
C ASN A 91 -23.00 4.20 5.50
N CYS A 92 -22.39 3.33 6.31
CA CYS A 92 -23.11 2.29 7.08
C CYS A 92 -23.75 2.83 8.38
N GLY A 93 -23.81 4.15 8.57
CA GLY A 93 -24.51 4.78 9.69
C GLY A 93 -23.64 5.06 10.93
N LEU A 94 -22.35 4.75 10.91
CA LEU A 94 -21.47 5.05 12.03
C LEU A 94 -21.18 6.57 12.13
N LYS A 95 -21.23 7.11 13.35
CA LYS A 95 -20.83 8.50 13.62
C LYS A 95 -19.33 8.67 13.37
N PHE A 96 -18.95 9.71 12.64
CA PHE A 96 -17.56 9.92 12.24
C PHE A 96 -16.60 10.06 13.44
N GLU A 97 -17.07 10.68 14.52
CA GLU A 97 -16.31 10.80 15.77
C GLU A 97 -15.99 9.44 16.41
N ASN A 98 -16.89 8.47 16.28
CA ASN A 98 -16.66 7.11 16.79
C ASN A 98 -15.66 6.37 15.90
N ILE A 99 -15.70 6.60 14.57
CA ILE A 99 -14.70 6.06 13.63
C ILE A 99 -13.31 6.58 14.01
N ILE A 100 -13.16 7.89 14.24
CA ILE A 100 -11.87 8.48 14.66
C ILE A 100 -11.33 7.84 15.94
N LYS A 101 -12.19 7.61 16.95
CA LYS A 101 -11.77 7.00 18.23
C LYS A 101 -11.15 5.61 18.09
N VAL A 102 -11.56 4.83 17.09
CA VAL A 102 -11.06 3.46 16.91
C VAL A 102 -9.81 3.38 16.05
N LEU A 103 -9.45 4.43 15.30
CA LEU A 103 -8.30 4.42 14.37
C LEU A 103 -6.98 4.07 15.05
N LYS A 104 -6.78 4.49 16.30
CA LYS A 104 -5.57 4.14 17.08
C LYS A 104 -5.42 2.65 17.37
N LYS A 105 -6.51 1.89 17.25
CA LYS A 105 -6.54 0.44 17.48
C LYS A 105 -6.38 -0.36 16.20
N LEU A 106 -6.33 0.30 15.04
CA LEU A 106 -6.17 -0.39 13.76
C LEU A 106 -4.84 -1.14 13.72
N LYS A 107 -4.92 -2.36 13.25
CA LYS A 107 -3.77 -3.19 12.88
C LYS A 107 -3.68 -3.27 11.36
N SER A 108 -2.48 -3.54 10.85
CA SER A 108 -2.30 -3.85 9.42
C SER A 108 -3.08 -5.11 9.06
N VAL A 109 -3.56 -5.14 7.82
CA VAL A 109 -4.08 -6.38 7.23
C VAL A 109 -2.89 -7.33 7.04
N GLU A 110 -3.11 -8.61 7.31
CA GLU A 110 -2.10 -9.66 7.14
C GLU A 110 -1.44 -9.58 5.75
N GLY A 111 -0.11 -9.60 5.72
CA GLY A 111 0.67 -9.49 4.50
C GLY A 111 0.53 -8.16 3.74
N ARG A 112 0.12 -7.05 4.37
CA ARG A 112 0.02 -5.72 3.74
C ARG A 112 0.83 -4.70 4.53
N LEU A 113 2.14 -4.61 4.28
CA LEU A 113 3.11 -3.85 5.08
C LEU A 113 2.91 -4.12 6.58
N GLU A 114 2.68 -5.38 6.88
CA GLU A 114 2.37 -5.85 8.23
C GLU A 114 3.62 -5.86 9.09
N LYS A 115 3.58 -5.16 10.22
CA LYS A 115 4.62 -5.26 11.24
C LYS A 115 4.39 -6.54 12.05
N ILE A 116 5.15 -7.61 11.76
CA ILE A 116 5.05 -8.89 12.48
C ILE A 116 5.68 -8.79 13.86
N GLY A 117 6.80 -8.07 14.00
CA GLY A 117 7.49 -7.95 15.26
C GLY A 117 8.77 -7.14 15.18
N ASN A 118 9.47 -7.12 16.31
CA ASN A 118 10.82 -6.59 16.42
C ASN A 118 11.79 -7.72 16.75
N ILE A 119 12.97 -7.68 16.16
CA ILE A 119 14.08 -8.59 16.48
C ILE A 119 15.20 -7.80 17.18
N LYS A 120 16.33 -8.45 17.46
CA LYS A 120 17.51 -7.82 18.10
C LYS A 120 17.83 -6.46 17.47
N ASN A 121 18.37 -5.53 18.25
CA ASN A 121 18.74 -4.18 17.85
C ASN A 121 17.57 -3.31 17.34
N ASN A 122 16.36 -3.57 17.84
CA ASN A 122 15.15 -2.84 17.47
C ASN A 122 14.84 -2.86 15.97
N SER A 123 15.30 -3.90 15.27
CA SER A 123 14.98 -4.13 13.86
C SER A 123 13.54 -4.62 13.72
N LYS A 124 12.84 -4.13 12.70
CA LYS A 124 11.45 -4.48 12.43
C LYS A 124 11.36 -5.54 11.35
N VAL A 125 10.48 -6.49 11.54
CA VAL A 125 10.10 -7.43 10.50
C VAL A 125 8.77 -6.97 9.90
N ILE A 126 8.81 -6.63 8.61
CA ILE A 126 7.64 -6.19 7.83
C ILE A 126 7.35 -7.24 6.77
N LEU A 127 6.12 -7.71 6.73
CA LEU A 127 5.63 -8.66 5.72
C LEU A 127 4.75 -7.94 4.71
N ASP A 128 4.99 -8.20 3.42
CA ASP A 128 4.14 -7.72 2.33
C ASP A 128 3.94 -8.80 1.26
N TYR A 129 2.78 -8.82 0.64
CA TYR A 129 2.41 -9.75 -0.42
C TYR A 129 2.86 -9.30 -1.82
N ALA A 130 3.74 -8.33 -1.92
CA ALA A 130 4.22 -7.77 -3.18
C ALA A 130 4.86 -8.86 -4.06
N HIS A 131 4.24 -9.18 -5.18
CA HIS A 131 4.67 -10.21 -6.13
C HIS A 131 4.77 -9.70 -7.58
N THR A 132 4.61 -8.40 -7.79
CA THR A 132 4.84 -7.70 -9.06
C THR A 132 5.88 -6.60 -8.88
N PRO A 133 6.54 -6.14 -9.97
CA PRO A 133 7.49 -5.04 -9.90
C PRO A 133 6.90 -3.79 -9.24
N GLU A 134 5.70 -3.38 -9.65
CA GLU A 134 5.03 -2.18 -9.15
C GLU A 134 4.69 -2.30 -7.65
N ALA A 135 4.21 -3.47 -7.22
CA ALA A 135 3.90 -3.72 -5.82
C ALA A 135 5.16 -3.71 -4.94
N LEU A 136 6.25 -4.33 -5.41
CA LEU A 136 7.53 -4.32 -4.71
C LEU A 136 8.11 -2.90 -4.61
N GLU A 137 8.06 -2.13 -5.70
CA GLU A 137 8.51 -0.74 -5.69
C GLU A 137 7.69 0.11 -4.72
N LEU A 138 6.37 -0.06 -4.74
CA LEU A 138 5.48 0.64 -3.83
C LEU A 138 5.77 0.29 -2.36
N ALA A 139 5.92 -0.98 -2.04
CA ALA A 139 6.24 -1.42 -0.68
C ALA A 139 7.57 -0.83 -0.20
N LEU A 140 8.63 -0.98 -0.97
CA LEU A 140 9.97 -0.51 -0.59
C LEU A 140 10.08 1.02 -0.55
N SER A 141 9.46 1.74 -1.49
CA SER A 141 9.43 3.21 -1.47
C SER A 141 8.68 3.75 -0.25
N ASN A 142 7.56 3.14 0.14
CA ASN A 142 6.85 3.50 1.36
C ASN A 142 7.69 3.26 2.63
N LEU A 143 8.48 2.18 2.67
CA LEU A 143 9.41 1.93 3.78
C LEU A 143 10.52 2.98 3.82
N ARG A 144 11.11 3.36 2.69
CA ARG A 144 12.12 4.42 2.62
C ARG A 144 11.57 5.77 3.05
N GLU A 145 10.36 6.11 2.64
CA GLU A 145 9.72 7.37 3.02
C GLU A 145 9.45 7.42 4.54
N GLN A 146 8.99 6.33 5.14
CA GLN A 146 8.66 6.29 6.57
C GLN A 146 9.89 6.11 7.48
N PHE A 147 10.92 5.43 6.99
CA PHE A 147 12.12 5.09 7.75
C PHE A 147 13.40 5.47 6.98
N PRO A 148 13.64 6.75 6.67
CA PRO A 148 14.71 7.18 5.77
C PRO A 148 16.10 6.78 6.27
N GLU A 149 16.33 6.81 7.60
CA GLU A 149 17.62 6.50 8.22
C GLU A 149 17.84 5.00 8.51
N LYS A 150 16.85 4.15 8.23
CA LYS A 150 16.98 2.72 8.52
C LYS A 150 17.48 1.95 7.32
N LYS A 151 18.35 0.95 7.58
CA LYS A 151 18.75 -0.01 6.55
C LYS A 151 17.61 -0.97 6.24
N ILE A 152 17.37 -1.22 4.96
CA ILE A 152 16.39 -2.19 4.48
C ILE A 152 17.12 -3.46 4.03
N ASN A 153 16.88 -4.55 4.76
CA ASN A 153 17.27 -5.89 4.36
C ASN A 153 16.05 -6.54 3.71
N LEU A 154 16.13 -6.81 2.43
CA LEU A 154 15.02 -7.40 1.66
C LEU A 154 15.24 -8.90 1.47
N LEU A 155 14.26 -9.70 1.88
CA LEU A 155 14.15 -11.12 1.54
C LEU A 155 13.00 -11.30 0.57
N PHE A 156 13.25 -11.80 -0.64
CA PHE A 156 12.20 -12.07 -1.61
C PHE A 156 12.59 -13.14 -2.63
N GLY A 157 11.60 -13.69 -3.30
CA GLY A 157 11.72 -14.62 -4.42
C GLY A 157 10.67 -14.36 -5.49
N CYS A 158 10.67 -15.17 -6.54
CA CYS A 158 9.65 -15.17 -7.58
C CYS A 158 9.14 -16.57 -7.83
N GLY A 159 7.84 -16.71 -8.10
CA GLY A 159 7.25 -18.00 -8.46
C GLY A 159 7.66 -18.46 -9.87
N GLY A 160 7.78 -19.78 -10.03
CA GLY A 160 8.01 -20.44 -11.32
C GLY A 160 6.75 -20.48 -12.19
N LYS A 161 6.91 -20.72 -13.50
CA LYS A 161 5.84 -20.76 -14.50
C LYS A 161 4.87 -19.55 -14.44
N ARG A 162 5.44 -18.38 -14.25
CA ARG A 162 4.77 -17.08 -14.25
C ARG A 162 5.53 -16.15 -15.18
N ASP A 163 5.15 -14.87 -15.24
CA ASP A 163 5.84 -13.88 -16.04
C ASP A 163 7.33 -13.80 -15.64
N GLU A 164 8.21 -14.37 -16.49
CA GLU A 164 9.66 -14.38 -16.28
C GLU A 164 10.27 -12.99 -16.46
N LYS A 165 9.67 -12.13 -17.30
CA LYS A 165 10.17 -10.78 -17.58
C LYS A 165 10.16 -9.89 -16.35
N LYS A 166 9.27 -10.14 -15.39
CA LYS A 166 9.22 -9.40 -14.13
C LYS A 166 10.44 -9.64 -13.23
N ARG A 167 11.12 -10.81 -13.33
CA ARG A 167 12.21 -11.20 -12.43
C ARG A 167 13.38 -10.21 -12.44
N PRO A 168 13.99 -9.85 -13.58
CA PRO A 168 15.04 -8.84 -13.60
C PRO A 168 14.52 -7.45 -13.25
N MET A 169 13.23 -7.13 -13.49
CA MET A 169 12.65 -5.87 -13.07
C MET A 169 12.56 -5.78 -11.53
N MET A 170 12.10 -6.84 -10.87
CA MET A 170 12.07 -6.92 -9.40
C MET A 170 13.48 -6.85 -8.82
N GLY A 171 14.48 -7.48 -9.46
CA GLY A 171 15.88 -7.35 -9.09
C GLY A 171 16.40 -5.90 -9.15
N LYS A 172 16.05 -5.15 -10.20
CA LYS A 172 16.41 -3.71 -10.32
C LYS A 172 15.77 -2.88 -9.21
N ILE A 173 14.52 -3.14 -8.89
CA ILE A 173 13.79 -2.45 -7.82
C ILE A 173 14.41 -2.77 -6.47
N ALA A 174 14.66 -4.04 -6.19
CA ALA A 174 15.35 -4.48 -4.98
C ALA A 174 16.66 -3.74 -4.79
N LYS A 175 17.49 -3.65 -5.85
CA LYS A 175 18.75 -2.90 -5.86
C LYS A 175 18.56 -1.42 -5.55
N LYS A 176 17.52 -0.78 -6.08
CA LYS A 176 17.27 0.66 -5.93
C LYS A 176 16.93 1.03 -4.48
N TYR A 177 16.19 0.18 -3.78
CA TYR A 177 15.58 0.54 -2.50
C TYR A 177 16.16 -0.19 -1.30
N SER A 178 16.95 -1.27 -1.48
CA SER A 178 17.44 -2.10 -0.37
C SER A 178 18.95 -1.98 -0.19
N ASP A 179 19.40 -2.05 1.06
CA ASP A 179 20.83 -2.03 1.42
C ASP A 179 21.44 -3.43 1.33
N LYS A 180 20.63 -4.46 1.60
CA LYS A 180 21.02 -5.86 1.48
C LYS A 180 19.86 -6.66 0.90
N ILE A 181 20.19 -7.59 0.01
CA ILE A 181 19.21 -8.43 -0.68
C ILE A 181 19.52 -9.89 -0.38
N TYR A 182 18.51 -10.62 0.05
CA TYR A 182 18.50 -12.06 0.21
C TYR A 182 17.51 -12.63 -0.81
N LEU A 183 18.02 -13.45 -1.73
CA LEU A 183 17.18 -14.18 -2.67
C LEU A 183 16.81 -15.53 -2.09
N THR A 184 15.53 -15.83 -2.09
CA THR A 184 14.99 -17.11 -1.65
C THR A 184 14.10 -17.70 -2.73
N ASP A 185 13.75 -18.97 -2.54
CA ASP A 185 12.76 -19.60 -3.37
C ASP A 185 11.36 -19.25 -2.86
N ASP A 186 10.49 -18.90 -3.79
CA ASP A 186 9.05 -18.89 -3.60
C ASP A 186 8.50 -20.23 -4.13
N ASN A 187 7.35 -20.32 -4.70
CA ASN A 187 6.82 -21.54 -5.30
C ASN A 187 7.44 -21.77 -6.70
N PRO A 188 8.47 -22.62 -6.85
CA PRO A 188 9.15 -22.79 -8.13
C PRO A 188 8.35 -23.63 -9.14
N ARG A 189 7.32 -24.35 -8.68
CA ARG A 189 6.56 -25.32 -9.49
C ARG A 189 7.51 -26.34 -10.14
N ASN A 190 7.45 -26.46 -11.48
CA ASN A 190 8.31 -27.38 -12.24
C ASN A 190 9.50 -26.66 -12.90
N GLU A 191 9.91 -25.51 -12.36
CA GLU A 191 11.07 -24.74 -12.84
C GLU A 191 12.22 -24.84 -11.84
N ALA A 192 13.45 -24.91 -12.32
CA ALA A 192 14.62 -24.97 -11.45
C ALA A 192 14.73 -23.67 -10.60
N PRO A 193 14.73 -23.75 -9.25
CA PRO A 193 14.81 -22.57 -8.39
C PRO A 193 16.03 -21.70 -8.66
N SER A 194 17.20 -22.33 -8.96
CA SER A 194 18.43 -21.63 -9.31
C SER A 194 18.24 -20.73 -10.54
N LYS A 195 17.54 -21.21 -11.59
CA LYS A 195 17.26 -20.41 -12.78
C LYS A 195 16.43 -19.17 -12.44
N ILE A 196 15.43 -19.31 -11.56
CA ILE A 196 14.60 -18.19 -11.11
C ILE A 196 15.46 -17.14 -10.39
N ARG A 197 16.34 -17.57 -9.48
CA ARG A 197 17.27 -16.67 -8.77
C ARG A 197 18.24 -15.98 -9.71
N GLU A 198 18.77 -16.69 -10.70
CA GLU A 198 19.64 -16.11 -11.73
C GLU A 198 18.94 -15.03 -12.55
N ASP A 199 17.68 -15.25 -12.93
CA ASP A 199 16.91 -14.25 -13.67
C ASP A 199 16.68 -12.99 -12.82
N ILE A 200 16.46 -13.12 -11.52
CA ILE A 200 16.39 -11.97 -10.60
C ILE A 200 17.75 -11.26 -10.52
N LYS A 201 18.85 -12.02 -10.40
CA LYS A 201 20.23 -11.49 -10.32
C LYS A 201 20.62 -10.66 -11.54
N LYS A 202 20.08 -10.94 -12.73
CA LYS A 202 20.31 -10.11 -13.93
C LYS A 202 19.94 -8.64 -13.71
N GLY A 203 18.98 -8.37 -12.81
CA GLY A 203 18.60 -7.01 -12.41
C GLY A 203 19.47 -6.39 -11.31
N ILE A 204 20.24 -7.19 -10.58
CA ILE A 204 20.96 -6.74 -9.36
C ILE A 204 22.44 -6.39 -9.63
N LYS A 205 22.96 -6.51 -10.83
CA LYS A 205 24.38 -6.32 -11.16
C LYS A 205 25.10 -5.31 -10.23
N LYS A 206 26.19 -5.77 -9.52
CA LYS A 206 27.07 -5.00 -8.62
C LYS A 206 26.66 -4.84 -7.14
N ILE A 207 25.79 -5.66 -6.57
CA ILE A 207 25.59 -5.75 -5.11
C ILE A 207 25.94 -7.16 -4.62
N LYS A 208 26.49 -7.32 -3.39
CA LYS A 208 26.60 -8.64 -2.76
C LYS A 208 25.20 -9.21 -2.52
N VAL A 209 24.89 -10.31 -3.19
CA VAL A 209 23.66 -11.08 -3.03
C VAL A 209 23.98 -12.30 -2.18
N ASN A 210 23.24 -12.51 -1.12
CA ASN A 210 23.34 -13.74 -0.33
C ASN A 210 22.19 -14.68 -0.74
N GLU A 211 22.50 -15.93 -0.94
CA GLU A 211 21.57 -17.01 -1.28
C GLU A 211 21.41 -17.94 -0.07
#